data_49448492a06028314deedfbcbbb2bef9
#
_entry.id   49448492a06028314deedfbcbbb2bef9
#
_cell.length_a   1.000
_cell.length_b   1.000
_cell.length_c   1.000
_cell.angle_alpha   90.00
_cell.angle_beta   90.00
_cell.angle_gamma   90.00
#
_symmetry.space_group_name_H-M   'P 1'
#
loop_
_entity.id
_entity.type
_entity.pdbx_description
1 polymer ?
#
loop_
_entity_poly.entity_id
_entity_poly.type
_entity_poly.pdbx_seq_one_letter_code
_entity_poly.pdbx_strand_id
1 'polypeptide(L)'
;RESTLKKTKGSRAHFFSKFNLDLSDNSNETKSIDLKIQRTNNDTYFKIHDINTSLVENDINILENTLDYTYELEDLYFGANMSVFENITRDRNEKFEYLLPVNLEKNLLISENYGALDLSSNLVVRNYEVNKQTEFLVNDFNWNSNKWVSGFGLENQIQGKIKTVAYNAQNDTNYKIDEKNAELS
;
A
#
# COMPACT_ATOMS: atom_id res chain seq x y z
N ARG A 1 26.63 30.79 20.66
CA ARG A 1 26.83 29.71 19.65
C ARG A 1 26.16 30.16 18.38
N GLU A 2 26.95 30.68 17.43
CA GLU A 2 26.44 30.95 16.09
C GLU A 2 25.97 29.61 15.48
N SER A 3 24.72 29.55 15.06
CA SER A 3 24.21 28.38 14.37
C SER A 3 24.94 28.28 13.03
N THR A 4 25.66 27.23 12.83
CA THR A 4 26.34 26.88 11.58
C THR A 4 25.36 26.51 10.45
N LEU A 5 24.07 26.75 10.63
CA LEU A 5 23.05 26.63 9.60
C LEU A 5 23.29 27.74 8.56
N LYS A 6 24.10 27.43 7.57
CA LYS A 6 24.27 28.28 6.40
C LYS A 6 22.90 28.65 5.86
N LYS A 7 22.58 29.93 5.88
CA LYS A 7 21.42 30.46 5.19
C LYS A 7 21.56 30.13 3.70
N THR A 8 20.88 29.10 3.25
CA THR A 8 20.76 28.82 1.82
C THR A 8 20.06 30.01 1.18
N LYS A 9 20.78 30.72 0.26
CA LYS A 9 20.18 31.76 -0.57
C LYS A 9 19.15 31.08 -1.50
N GLY A 10 17.85 31.37 -1.33
CA GLY A 10 16.78 30.86 -2.17
C GLY A 10 15.41 31.13 -1.56
N SER A 11 14.38 31.08 -2.37
CA SER A 11 12.99 31.10 -1.90
C SER A 11 12.72 29.87 -1.03
N ARG A 12 12.07 30.07 0.10
CA ARG A 12 11.64 28.99 0.97
C ARG A 12 10.13 28.83 0.77
N ALA A 13 9.73 27.65 0.36
CA ALA A 13 8.34 27.38 0.09
C ALA A 13 8.00 25.95 0.56
N HIS A 14 6.77 25.78 0.97
CA HIS A 14 6.17 24.49 1.23
C HIS A 14 4.80 24.45 0.56
N PHE A 15 4.36 23.23 0.25
CA PHE A 15 3.03 22.96 -0.27
C PHE A 15 2.50 21.69 0.39
N PHE A 16 1.34 21.81 1.05
CA PHE A 16 0.63 20.70 1.66
C PHE A 16 -0.80 20.73 1.18
N SER A 17 -1.29 19.58 0.76
CA SER A 17 -2.66 19.41 0.32
C SER A 17 -3.16 18.02 0.68
N LYS A 18 -4.41 17.95 1.09
CA LYS A 18 -5.17 16.70 1.16
C LYS A 18 -6.45 16.91 0.39
N PHE A 19 -6.73 15.99 -0.51
CA PHE A 19 -7.90 16.00 -1.36
C PHE A 19 -8.56 14.62 -1.28
N ASN A 20 -9.86 14.61 -1.10
CA ASN A 20 -10.69 13.42 -1.13
C ASN A 20 -11.79 13.63 -2.16
N LEU A 21 -11.97 12.67 -3.04
CA LEU A 21 -13.00 12.66 -4.06
C LEU A 21 -13.79 11.36 -3.96
N ASP A 22 -15.06 11.49 -3.65
CA ASP A 22 -16.03 10.40 -3.72
C ASP A 22 -16.64 10.39 -5.13
N LEU A 23 -16.52 9.25 -5.80
CA LEU A 23 -17.00 8.99 -7.16
C LEU A 23 -18.10 7.93 -7.18
N SER A 24 -18.67 7.61 -6.02
CA SER A 24 -19.71 6.59 -5.87
C SER A 24 -20.99 7.04 -6.58
N ASP A 25 -21.46 6.23 -7.54
CA ASP A 25 -22.69 6.55 -8.30
C ASP A 25 -23.95 6.02 -7.62
N ASN A 26 -23.83 4.96 -6.82
CA ASN A 26 -24.94 4.26 -6.18
C ASN A 26 -24.64 3.89 -4.74
N SER A 27 -25.66 3.56 -3.94
CA SER A 27 -25.52 3.13 -2.55
C SER A 27 -24.79 1.78 -2.38
N ASN A 28 -24.67 1.00 -3.43
CA ASN A 28 -24.03 -0.34 -3.41
C ASN A 28 -22.61 -0.34 -3.98
N GLU A 29 -22.12 0.82 -4.38
CA GLU A 29 -20.79 0.99 -4.95
C GLU A 29 -20.06 2.09 -4.19
N THR A 30 -18.83 1.82 -3.78
CA THR A 30 -17.93 2.84 -3.23
C THR A 30 -16.76 3.04 -4.20
N LYS A 31 -16.57 4.28 -4.61
CA LYS A 31 -15.44 4.71 -5.43
C LYS A 31 -14.82 5.94 -4.79
N SER A 32 -13.57 5.88 -4.41
CA SER A 32 -12.91 7.06 -3.86
C SER A 32 -11.47 7.21 -4.35
N ILE A 33 -11.05 8.46 -4.41
CA ILE A 33 -9.66 8.85 -4.63
C ILE A 33 -9.26 9.76 -3.49
N ASP A 34 -8.19 9.40 -2.79
CA ASP A 34 -7.54 10.23 -1.79
C ASP A 34 -6.16 10.63 -2.26
N LEU A 35 -5.87 11.93 -2.22
CA LEU A 35 -4.57 12.48 -2.58
C LEU A 35 -4.02 13.31 -1.42
N LYS A 36 -2.80 12.99 -0.98
CA LYS A 36 -2.03 13.74 -0.01
C LYS A 36 -0.72 14.17 -0.64
N ILE A 37 -0.43 15.46 -0.60
CA ILE A 37 0.82 16.02 -1.11
C ILE A 37 1.50 16.80 0.00
N GLN A 38 2.77 16.48 0.23
CA GLN A 38 3.64 17.18 1.16
C GLN A 38 4.95 17.49 0.45
N ARG A 39 5.29 18.75 0.30
CA ARG A 39 6.53 19.19 -0.35
C ARG A 39 7.13 20.39 0.33
N THR A 40 8.45 20.36 0.47
CA THR A 40 9.26 21.53 0.85
C THR A 40 10.46 21.65 -0.05
N ASN A 41 10.94 22.87 -0.25
CA ASN A 41 12.18 23.12 -0.97
C ASN A 41 13.39 23.31 -0.04
N ASN A 42 13.23 23.13 1.27
CA ASN A 42 14.30 23.30 2.25
C ASN A 42 14.12 22.34 3.42
N ASP A 43 15.13 21.51 3.67
CA ASP A 43 15.11 20.42 4.65
C ASP A 43 15.00 20.88 6.11
N THR A 44 15.39 22.11 6.40
CA THR A 44 15.33 22.71 7.76
C THR A 44 14.16 23.67 7.94
N TYR A 45 13.33 23.84 6.91
CA TYR A 45 12.30 24.87 6.87
C TYR A 45 11.28 24.73 8.00
N PHE A 46 10.79 23.53 8.26
CA PHE A 46 9.77 23.29 9.29
C PHE A 46 10.29 23.61 10.70
N LYS A 47 11.53 23.19 11.00
CA LYS A 47 12.16 23.39 12.30
C LYS A 47 12.49 24.85 12.55
N ILE A 48 12.91 25.59 11.52
CA ILE A 48 13.29 27.01 11.66
C ILE A 48 12.08 27.90 11.86
N HIS A 49 10.95 27.57 11.23
CA HIS A 49 9.74 28.39 11.25
C HIS A 49 8.66 27.84 12.17
N ASP A 50 8.94 26.75 12.93
CA ASP A 50 8.01 26.10 13.86
C ASP A 50 6.64 25.84 13.22
N ILE A 51 6.67 25.27 12.00
CA ILE A 51 5.45 25.04 11.21
C ILE A 51 4.75 23.80 11.72
N ASN A 52 3.62 24.02 12.40
CA ASN A 52 2.71 22.98 12.84
C ASN A 52 1.35 23.20 12.18
N THR A 53 0.86 22.17 11.49
CA THR A 53 -0.45 22.15 10.86
C THR A 53 -1.11 20.79 11.08
N SER A 54 -2.38 20.64 10.72
CA SER A 54 -3.05 19.34 10.75
C SER A 54 -2.44 18.31 9.78
N LEU A 55 -1.58 18.73 8.88
CA LEU A 55 -0.96 17.88 7.85
C LEU A 55 0.55 17.63 8.10
N VAL A 56 1.21 18.46 8.89
CA VAL A 56 2.66 18.40 9.12
C VAL A 56 3.02 18.94 10.50
N GLU A 57 3.91 18.23 11.19
CA GLU A 57 4.54 18.65 12.44
C GLU A 57 5.95 19.18 12.17
N ASN A 58 6.43 20.06 13.02
CA ASN A 58 7.72 20.76 12.83
C ASN A 58 8.95 19.84 12.91
N ASP A 59 8.84 18.69 13.54
CA ASP A 59 9.91 17.71 13.72
C ASP A 59 9.91 16.58 12.66
N ILE A 60 8.98 16.63 11.70
CA ILE A 60 8.89 15.61 10.65
C ILE A 60 10.17 15.57 9.81
N ASN A 61 10.68 14.38 9.58
CA ASN A 61 11.85 14.13 8.75
C ASN A 61 11.49 13.39 7.44
N ILE A 62 10.28 12.86 7.35
CA ILE A 62 9.79 12.13 6.18
C ILE A 62 8.50 12.78 5.71
N LEU A 63 8.50 13.26 4.49
CA LEU A 63 7.32 13.74 3.80
C LEU A 63 6.67 12.56 3.08
N GLU A 64 5.35 12.45 3.21
CA GLU A 64 4.58 11.36 2.63
C GLU A 64 3.61 11.91 1.59
N ASN A 65 3.76 11.45 0.35
CA ASN A 65 2.86 11.77 -0.74
C ASN A 65 2.13 10.49 -1.12
N THR A 66 0.80 10.50 -1.05
CA THR A 66 -0.01 9.32 -1.31
C THR A 66 -1.09 9.60 -2.33
N LEU A 67 -1.34 8.61 -3.16
CA LEU A 67 -2.52 8.51 -4.00
C LEU A 67 -3.17 7.17 -3.72
N ASP A 68 -4.36 7.21 -3.15
CA ASP A 68 -5.16 6.04 -2.83
C ASP A 68 -6.35 5.98 -3.78
N TYR A 69 -6.61 4.82 -4.35
CA TYR A 69 -7.81 4.51 -5.09
C TYR A 69 -8.50 3.31 -4.46
N THR A 70 -9.76 3.47 -4.13
CA THR A 70 -10.61 2.39 -3.61
C THR A 70 -11.82 2.21 -4.51
N TYR A 71 -12.09 0.97 -4.84
CA TYR A 71 -13.29 0.52 -5.53
C TYR A 71 -13.88 -0.68 -4.79
N GLU A 72 -15.11 -0.56 -4.36
CA GLU A 72 -15.82 -1.60 -3.63
C GLU A 72 -17.22 -1.80 -4.22
N LEU A 73 -17.53 -3.03 -4.48
CA LEU A 73 -18.83 -3.53 -4.89
C LEU A 73 -19.17 -4.74 -4.02
N GLU A 74 -20.42 -5.22 -4.02
CA GLU A 74 -20.88 -6.31 -3.16
C GLU A 74 -19.96 -7.56 -3.15
N ASP A 75 -19.40 -7.92 -4.29
CA ASP A 75 -18.57 -9.12 -4.47
C ASP A 75 -17.11 -8.83 -4.85
N LEU A 76 -16.72 -7.56 -4.91
CA LEU A 76 -15.42 -7.11 -5.38
C LEU A 76 -14.92 -5.95 -4.54
N TYR A 77 -13.70 -6.10 -4.00
CA TYR A 77 -12.90 -5.00 -3.47
C TYR A 77 -11.61 -4.85 -4.27
N PHE A 78 -11.31 -3.64 -4.69
CA PHE A 78 -10.03 -3.28 -5.30
C PHE A 78 -9.49 -2.03 -4.62
N GLY A 79 -8.27 -2.13 -4.08
CA GLY A 79 -7.55 -1.03 -3.48
C GLY A 79 -6.16 -0.90 -4.10
N ALA A 80 -5.78 0.30 -4.49
CA ALA A 80 -4.43 0.61 -4.94
C ALA A 80 -3.94 1.87 -4.24
N ASN A 81 -2.77 1.78 -3.61
CA ASN A 81 -2.09 2.91 -3.01
C ASN A 81 -0.76 3.14 -3.72
N MET A 82 -0.43 4.36 -4.01
CA MET A 82 0.90 4.77 -4.43
C MET A 82 1.45 5.77 -3.41
N SER A 83 2.51 5.38 -2.73
CA SER A 83 3.16 6.22 -1.73
C SER A 83 4.58 6.57 -2.15
N VAL A 84 4.93 7.84 -2.00
CA VAL A 84 6.28 8.36 -2.19
C VAL A 84 6.71 9.00 -0.88
N PHE A 85 7.71 8.41 -0.24
CA PHE A 85 8.31 8.93 0.98
C PHE A 85 9.58 9.71 0.63
N GLU A 86 9.64 10.96 1.06
CA GLU A 86 10.82 11.81 0.90
C GLU A 86 11.46 12.05 2.26
N ASN A 87 12.61 11.45 2.52
CA ASN A 87 13.38 11.73 3.72
C ASN A 87 14.21 12.99 3.51
N ILE A 88 13.81 14.10 4.14
CA ILE A 88 14.43 15.41 3.95
C ILE A 88 15.82 15.53 4.59
N THR A 89 16.24 14.55 5.40
CA THR A 89 17.55 14.54 6.08
C THR A 89 18.59 13.69 5.37
N ARG A 90 18.23 12.95 4.34
CA ARG A 90 19.12 12.05 3.59
C ARG A 90 19.65 12.70 2.32
N ASP A 91 20.77 12.17 1.83
CA ASP A 91 21.35 12.56 0.55
C ASP A 91 20.46 12.14 -0.63
N ARG A 92 20.72 12.74 -1.81
CA ARG A 92 19.88 12.60 -3.00
C ARG A 92 19.55 11.15 -3.39
N ASN A 93 20.50 10.24 -3.24
CA ASN A 93 20.34 8.85 -3.70
C ASN A 93 19.49 8.00 -2.76
N GLU A 94 19.35 8.40 -1.49
CA GLU A 94 18.60 7.68 -0.47
C GLU A 94 17.35 8.45 -0.01
N LYS A 95 17.07 9.54 -0.69
CA LYS A 95 16.03 10.49 -0.27
C LYS A 95 14.63 9.97 -0.48
N PHE A 96 14.42 9.18 -1.54
CA PHE A 96 13.10 8.74 -1.94
C PHE A 96 12.92 7.24 -1.79
N GLU A 97 11.76 6.87 -1.28
CA GLU A 97 11.24 5.51 -1.25
C GLU A 97 9.87 5.49 -1.92
N TYR A 98 9.61 4.46 -2.73
CA TYR A 98 8.36 4.28 -3.43
C TYR A 98 7.72 2.98 -2.99
N LEU A 99 6.42 3.01 -2.71
CA LEU A 99 5.64 1.86 -2.30
C LEU A 99 4.33 1.84 -3.07
N LEU A 100 4.02 0.70 -3.69
CA LEU A 100 2.79 0.47 -4.44
C LEU A 100 2.16 -0.85 -3.98
N PRO A 101 1.36 -0.88 -2.91
CA PRO A 101 0.48 -1.99 -2.59
C PRO A 101 -0.80 -1.93 -3.44
N VAL A 102 -1.19 -3.09 -3.98
CA VAL A 102 -2.46 -3.29 -4.69
C VAL A 102 -3.14 -4.52 -4.10
N ASN A 103 -4.39 -4.38 -3.71
CA ASN A 103 -5.20 -5.42 -3.12
C ASN A 103 -6.44 -5.67 -3.98
N LEU A 104 -6.71 -6.93 -4.25
CA LEU A 104 -7.92 -7.38 -4.94
C LEU A 104 -8.55 -8.49 -4.13
N GLU A 105 -9.81 -8.34 -3.76
CA GLU A 105 -10.62 -9.39 -3.16
C GLU A 105 -11.87 -9.59 -3.99
N LYS A 106 -12.17 -10.82 -4.29
CA LYS A 106 -13.35 -11.16 -5.11
C LYS A 106 -13.96 -12.49 -4.72
N ASN A 107 -15.28 -12.50 -4.60
CA ASN A 107 -16.04 -13.73 -4.55
C ASN A 107 -16.15 -14.32 -5.97
N LEU A 108 -15.40 -15.39 -6.25
CA LEU A 108 -15.37 -16.01 -7.58
C LEU A 108 -16.57 -16.89 -7.84
N LEU A 109 -17.09 -17.53 -6.80
CA LEU A 109 -18.25 -18.43 -6.87
C LEU A 109 -19.00 -18.40 -5.55
N ILE A 110 -20.31 -18.24 -5.62
CA ILE A 110 -21.24 -18.52 -4.54
C ILE A 110 -22.28 -19.50 -5.07
N SER A 111 -22.33 -20.68 -4.52
CA SER A 111 -23.20 -21.77 -5.01
C SER A 111 -23.88 -22.51 -3.86
N GLU A 112 -25.17 -22.74 -4.00
CA GLU A 112 -25.93 -23.54 -3.06
C GLU A 112 -25.46 -25.01 -3.00
N ASN A 113 -24.80 -25.50 -4.06
CA ASN A 113 -24.33 -26.88 -4.13
C ASN A 113 -22.87 -27.06 -3.74
N TYR A 114 -22.02 -26.06 -4.08
CA TYR A 114 -20.59 -26.22 -3.97
C TYR A 114 -19.95 -25.29 -2.90
N GLY A 115 -20.76 -24.39 -2.32
CA GLY A 115 -20.26 -23.42 -1.35
C GLY A 115 -19.68 -22.16 -2.00
N ALA A 116 -18.74 -21.52 -1.35
CA ALA A 116 -18.14 -20.27 -1.77
C ALA A 116 -16.67 -20.44 -2.10
N LEU A 117 -16.20 -19.76 -3.13
CA LEU A 117 -14.80 -19.65 -3.53
C LEU A 117 -14.42 -18.17 -3.59
N ASP A 118 -13.45 -17.79 -2.77
CA ASP A 118 -12.96 -16.44 -2.64
C ASP A 118 -11.51 -16.35 -3.13
N LEU A 119 -11.20 -15.26 -3.80
CA LEU A 119 -9.84 -14.86 -4.20
C LEU A 119 -9.43 -13.62 -3.42
N SER A 120 -8.25 -13.67 -2.79
CA SER A 120 -7.54 -12.49 -2.31
C SER A 120 -6.17 -12.42 -3.00
N SER A 121 -5.89 -11.31 -3.66
CA SER A 121 -4.62 -11.07 -4.36
C SER A 121 -3.97 -9.80 -3.86
N ASN A 122 -2.73 -9.90 -3.42
CA ASN A 122 -1.95 -8.79 -2.88
C ASN A 122 -0.66 -8.65 -3.69
N LEU A 123 -0.49 -7.51 -4.35
CA LEU A 123 0.73 -7.12 -5.01
C LEU A 123 1.39 -5.99 -4.20
N VAL A 124 2.67 -6.13 -3.89
CA VAL A 124 3.45 -5.05 -3.27
C VAL A 124 4.72 -4.83 -4.10
N VAL A 125 4.86 -3.64 -4.62
CA VAL A 125 6.10 -3.18 -5.27
C VAL A 125 6.73 -2.11 -4.40
N ARG A 126 7.99 -2.30 -4.05
CA ARG A 126 8.74 -1.35 -3.24
C ARG A 126 10.09 -1.06 -3.88
N ASN A 127 10.42 0.22 -3.97
CA ASN A 127 11.75 0.69 -4.33
C ASN A 127 12.27 1.54 -3.17
N TYR A 128 13.44 1.19 -2.63
CA TYR A 128 13.98 1.79 -1.41
C TYR A 128 15.50 1.81 -1.43
N GLU A 129 16.06 2.62 -0.57
CA GLU A 129 17.49 2.88 -0.51
C GLU A 129 18.07 3.22 -1.91
N VAL A 130 19.30 2.79 -2.21
CA VAL A 130 19.92 3.03 -3.51
C VAL A 130 19.61 1.87 -4.45
N ASN A 131 18.59 2.02 -5.30
CA ASN A 131 18.23 1.07 -6.36
C ASN A 131 17.82 -0.34 -5.88
N LYS A 132 17.42 -0.51 -4.62
CA LYS A 132 16.83 -1.76 -4.17
C LYS A 132 15.37 -1.81 -4.58
N GLN A 133 14.95 -2.92 -5.16
CA GLN A 133 13.56 -3.15 -5.56
C GLN A 133 13.11 -4.52 -5.11
N THR A 134 11.89 -4.59 -4.60
CA THR A 134 11.22 -5.85 -4.29
C THR A 134 9.79 -5.82 -4.84
N GLU A 135 9.38 -6.95 -5.37
CA GLU A 135 8.04 -7.18 -5.89
C GLU A 135 7.51 -8.48 -5.29
N PHE A 136 6.35 -8.42 -4.67
CA PHE A 136 5.67 -9.59 -4.10
C PHE A 136 4.26 -9.66 -4.64
N LEU A 137 3.88 -10.81 -5.15
CA LEU A 137 2.51 -11.15 -5.51
C LEU A 137 2.08 -12.38 -4.71
N VAL A 138 1.04 -12.23 -3.92
CA VAL A 138 0.45 -13.30 -3.13
C VAL A 138 -1.00 -13.46 -3.54
N ASN A 139 -1.39 -14.67 -3.96
CA ASN A 139 -2.77 -15.00 -4.23
C ASN A 139 -3.20 -16.12 -3.27
N ASP A 140 -4.32 -15.89 -2.61
CA ASP A 140 -5.00 -16.83 -1.74
C ASP A 140 -6.35 -17.20 -2.35
N PHE A 141 -6.56 -18.48 -2.66
CA PHE A 141 -7.86 -19.04 -3.04
C PHE A 141 -8.39 -19.80 -1.83
N ASN A 142 -9.54 -19.37 -1.33
CA ASN A 142 -10.20 -19.99 -0.18
C ASN A 142 -11.53 -20.56 -0.63
N TRP A 143 -11.69 -21.87 -0.52
CA TRP A 143 -12.94 -22.54 -0.79
C TRP A 143 -13.57 -23.07 0.49
N ASN A 144 -14.85 -22.77 0.69
CA ASN A 144 -15.65 -23.24 1.81
C ASN A 144 -16.88 -23.96 1.26
N SER A 145 -17.02 -25.27 1.54
CA SER A 145 -18.24 -25.97 1.20
C SER A 145 -19.44 -25.44 1.98
N ASN A 146 -20.62 -25.69 1.49
CA ASN A 146 -21.81 -25.52 2.32
C ASN A 146 -21.75 -26.44 3.53
N LYS A 147 -22.38 -26.02 4.62
CA LYS A 147 -22.53 -26.83 5.80
C LYS A 147 -23.61 -27.88 5.58
N TRP A 148 -23.37 -29.11 6.04
CA TRP A 148 -24.37 -30.17 6.04
C TRP A 148 -24.43 -30.91 7.37
N VAL A 149 -25.59 -31.39 7.72
CA VAL A 149 -25.80 -32.15 8.95
C VAL A 149 -25.83 -33.67 8.60
N SER A 150 -24.94 -34.42 9.26
CA SER A 150 -24.95 -35.88 9.14
C SER A 150 -26.17 -36.50 9.83
N GLY A 151 -26.46 -37.75 9.50
CA GLY A 151 -27.55 -38.50 10.13
C GLY A 151 -27.45 -38.65 11.66
N PHE A 152 -26.29 -38.38 12.23
CA PHE A 152 -26.04 -38.37 13.67
C PHE A 152 -26.18 -36.97 14.31
N GLY A 153 -26.62 -35.96 13.56
CA GLY A 153 -26.79 -34.59 14.04
C GLY A 153 -25.51 -33.77 14.08
N LEU A 154 -24.41 -34.24 13.46
CA LEU A 154 -23.16 -33.47 13.41
C LEU A 154 -23.20 -32.50 12.22
N GLU A 155 -22.88 -31.25 12.46
CA GLU A 155 -22.65 -30.25 11.41
C GLU A 155 -21.24 -30.42 10.85
N ASN A 156 -21.14 -30.48 9.55
CA ASN A 156 -19.88 -30.68 8.82
C ASN A 156 -19.68 -29.57 7.79
N GLN A 157 -18.41 -29.21 7.56
CA GLN A 157 -18.01 -28.34 6.49
C GLN A 157 -16.60 -28.73 6.03
N ILE A 158 -16.34 -28.65 4.73
CA ILE A 158 -15.00 -28.82 4.18
C ILE A 158 -14.48 -27.46 3.76
N GLN A 159 -13.20 -27.22 4.04
CA GLN A 159 -12.47 -26.00 3.64
C GLN A 159 -11.23 -26.41 2.86
N GLY A 160 -10.97 -25.69 1.78
CA GLY A 160 -9.76 -25.81 0.98
C GLY A 160 -9.09 -24.46 0.81
N LYS A 161 -7.76 -24.43 0.91
CA LYS A 161 -6.97 -23.21 0.69
C LYS A 161 -5.82 -23.51 -0.24
N ILE A 162 -5.63 -22.68 -1.25
CA ILE A 162 -4.45 -22.67 -2.12
C ILE A 162 -3.82 -21.28 -2.03
N LYS A 163 -2.54 -21.26 -1.72
CA LYS A 163 -1.76 -20.02 -1.68
C LYS A 163 -0.64 -20.08 -2.71
N THR A 164 -0.51 -19.04 -3.51
CA THR A 164 0.64 -18.86 -4.40
C THR A 164 1.39 -17.61 -4.04
N VAL A 165 2.71 -17.70 -4.02
CA VAL A 165 3.61 -16.58 -3.76
C VAL A 165 4.60 -16.49 -4.89
N ALA A 166 4.67 -15.32 -5.52
CA ALA A 166 5.71 -14.99 -6.49
C ALA A 166 6.44 -13.74 -6.01
N TYR A 167 7.75 -13.74 -6.05
CA TYR A 167 8.53 -12.56 -5.71
C TYR A 167 9.72 -12.36 -6.64
N ASN A 168 10.13 -11.11 -6.78
CA ASN A 168 11.32 -10.69 -7.49
C ASN A 168 12.04 -9.64 -6.63
N ALA A 169 13.35 -9.78 -6.46
CA ALA A 169 14.16 -8.83 -5.72
C ALA A 169 15.40 -8.47 -6.53
N GLN A 170 15.70 -7.18 -6.58
CA GLN A 170 16.85 -6.64 -7.30
C GLN A 170 17.71 -5.82 -6.34
N ASN A 171 19.01 -5.99 -6.42
CA ASN A 171 20.01 -5.26 -5.63
C ASN A 171 19.85 -5.36 -4.10
N ASP A 172 19.08 -6.32 -3.60
CA ASP A 172 18.93 -6.57 -2.17
C ASP A 172 19.50 -7.94 -1.78
N THR A 173 20.59 -7.94 -1.04
CA THR A 173 21.29 -9.15 -0.61
C THR A 173 20.53 -9.99 0.41
N ASN A 174 19.45 -9.49 0.97
CA ASN A 174 18.58 -10.27 1.85
C ASN A 174 17.72 -11.28 1.08
N TYR A 175 17.62 -11.13 -0.24
CA TYR A 175 16.90 -12.02 -1.13
C TYR A 175 17.86 -12.67 -2.11
N LYS A 176 17.45 -13.77 -2.72
CA LYS A 176 18.20 -14.37 -3.84
C LYS A 176 18.21 -13.36 -5.00
N ILE A 177 19.41 -13.03 -5.45
CA ILE A 177 19.60 -12.05 -6.53
C ILE A 177 19.17 -12.68 -7.86
N ASP A 178 18.40 -11.94 -8.63
CA ASP A 178 18.00 -12.23 -10.03
C ASP A 178 17.22 -13.56 -10.24
N GLU A 179 16.68 -14.15 -9.17
CA GLU A 179 15.79 -15.31 -9.28
C GLU A 179 14.33 -14.89 -9.09
N LYS A 180 13.49 -15.25 -10.05
CA LYS A 180 12.04 -15.23 -9.87
C LYS A 180 11.63 -16.49 -9.12
N ASN A 181 11.11 -16.32 -7.92
CA ASN A 181 10.68 -17.42 -7.09
C ASN A 181 9.15 -17.44 -7.03
N ALA A 182 8.59 -18.63 -7.20
CA ALA A 182 7.17 -18.88 -7.01
C ALA A 182 7.00 -20.09 -6.09
N GLU A 183 6.13 -19.98 -5.11
CA GLU A 183 5.81 -21.04 -4.17
C GLU A 183 4.31 -21.28 -4.15
N LEU A 184 3.91 -22.53 -4.14
CA LEU A 184 2.55 -23.00 -3.99
C LEU A 184 2.43 -23.78 -2.69
N SER A 185 1.50 -23.40 -1.85
CA SER A 185 1.22 -24.07 -0.57
C SER A 185 -0.28 -24.34 -0.37
#